data_1144fdae0f2a8dc04105ba897911bdd0
#
_entry.id   1144fdae0f2a8dc04105ba897911bdd0
#
_cell.length_a   1.000
_cell.length_b   1.000
_cell.length_c   1.000
_cell.angle_alpha   90.00
_cell.angle_beta   90.00
_cell.angle_gamma   90.00
#
_symmetry.space_group_name_H-M   'P 1'
#
loop_
_entity.id
_entity.type
_entity.pdbx_description
1 polymer ?
#
loop_
_entity_poly.entity_id
_entity_poly.type
_entity_poly.pdbx_seq_one_letter_code
_entity_poly.pdbx_strand_id
1 'polypeptide(L)'
;MAVTVFIPTALRQFAGDRAEVSVEASTVGEALDKVMSEHAELRRHLYSEQGALRNFVNVYVNDDDIRHAQRLDTPVKDGDTVSIIPAIAGGATTEHEVGASSNEGVASSNVEGEASTLPTLSNDEIARYSRHLIMPEVGMEGQRRLKAARVLMIGTGGLGAPTGMYLAAAGVGTLGVVDFDVVDASNLQRQIVHGTKDVGRPKIDSARDRLLDINPNVRIDTYETRLTSENALELFRDYDIVVDGTDNFPTRYLVNDACVLTGKPNVYGSIFRFEGQASVFWAARGACYRCLYPEPPPPGLVPSCAEGGVLGVLPGIVGAIQANETIKLILGGGEPLINRLLLFDAWKLRFRELKLRKDPACPVCGENPTVRELIDYEEFCGLRPTPAQTKNATEETRMEEITATELKQRLDRGDDLQLIDVREPNEFDIARIPGTKLIPLGQVTERMGEIEEGRETVVHCKGGVRSAKAIEALTRAGFKGKLVNLKGGIAAWSNDVDPSVPKY
;
A
#
# COMPACT_ATOMS: atom_id res chain seq x y z
N MET A 1 -28.85 22.23 4.56
CA MET A 1 -28.13 22.28 3.26
C MET A 1 -27.75 20.85 2.91
N ALA A 2 -28.14 20.38 1.73
CA ALA A 2 -27.86 19.01 1.31
C ALA A 2 -26.36 18.90 0.93
N VAL A 3 -25.62 18.05 1.64
CA VAL A 3 -24.20 17.79 1.47
C VAL A 3 -24.00 16.32 1.15
N THR A 4 -23.12 16.00 0.20
CA THR A 4 -22.81 14.62 -0.14
C THR A 4 -21.52 14.19 0.57
N VAL A 5 -21.60 13.17 1.43
CA VAL A 5 -20.42 12.56 2.05
C VAL A 5 -19.95 11.38 1.21
N PHE A 6 -18.74 11.46 0.67
CA PHE A 6 -18.11 10.42 -0.13
C PHE A 6 -17.35 9.45 0.79
N ILE A 7 -17.69 8.15 0.70
CA ILE A 7 -17.10 7.07 1.49
C ILE A 7 -16.16 6.25 0.60
N PRO A 8 -14.86 6.21 0.91
CA PRO A 8 -13.88 5.46 0.14
C PRO A 8 -14.13 3.95 0.23
N THR A 9 -13.73 3.20 -0.80
CA THR A 9 -14.02 1.76 -0.92
C THR A 9 -13.57 0.95 0.31
N ALA A 10 -12.44 1.32 0.91
CA ALA A 10 -11.93 0.65 2.11
C ALA A 10 -12.89 0.71 3.32
N LEU A 11 -13.78 1.70 3.36
CA LEU A 11 -14.70 1.94 4.47
C LEU A 11 -16.16 1.62 4.14
N ARG A 12 -16.51 1.32 2.88
CA ARG A 12 -17.92 1.09 2.46
C ARG A 12 -18.56 -0.09 3.17
N GLN A 13 -17.81 -1.16 3.46
CA GLN A 13 -18.33 -2.30 4.22
C GLN A 13 -18.88 -1.93 5.60
N PHE A 14 -18.41 -0.81 6.19
CA PHE A 14 -18.89 -0.27 7.46
C PHE A 14 -19.99 0.78 7.29
N ALA A 15 -20.40 1.04 6.05
CA ALA A 15 -21.40 2.03 5.67
C ALA A 15 -22.50 1.44 4.76
N GLY A 16 -22.79 0.15 4.91
CA GLY A 16 -23.79 -0.55 4.11
C GLY A 16 -23.51 -0.56 2.62
N ASP A 17 -22.22 -0.68 2.25
CA ASP A 17 -21.67 -0.66 0.88
C ASP A 17 -21.95 0.63 0.08
N ARG A 18 -22.41 1.68 0.76
CA ARG A 18 -22.67 2.97 0.10
C ARG A 18 -21.39 3.71 -0.23
N ALA A 19 -21.30 4.23 -1.45
CA ALA A 19 -20.19 5.08 -1.88
C ALA A 19 -20.40 6.56 -1.52
N GLU A 20 -21.65 6.97 -1.43
CA GLU A 20 -22.08 8.34 -1.20
C GLU A 20 -23.31 8.33 -0.28
N VAL A 21 -23.32 9.23 0.70
CA VAL A 21 -24.47 9.45 1.61
C VAL A 21 -24.80 10.94 1.58
N SER A 22 -26.05 11.28 1.24
CA SER A 22 -26.53 12.66 1.28
C SER A 22 -27.09 12.97 2.66
N VAL A 23 -26.63 14.03 3.29
CA VAL A 23 -27.07 14.48 4.61
C VAL A 23 -27.32 15.98 4.60
N GLU A 24 -28.23 16.45 5.46
CA GLU A 24 -28.39 17.88 5.71
C GLU A 24 -27.43 18.32 6.80
N ALA A 25 -26.48 19.20 6.50
CA ALA A 25 -25.50 19.68 7.46
C ALA A 25 -25.10 21.13 7.21
N SER A 26 -24.58 21.78 8.25
CA SER A 26 -24.03 23.14 8.20
C SER A 26 -22.50 23.15 8.36
N THR A 27 -21.94 22.09 8.94
CA THR A 27 -20.50 21.89 9.13
C THR A 27 -20.08 20.48 8.74
N VAL A 28 -18.77 20.29 8.55
CA VAL A 28 -18.18 18.96 8.28
C VAL A 28 -18.45 17.99 9.43
N GLY A 29 -18.28 18.46 10.67
CA GLY A 29 -18.54 17.64 11.87
C GLY A 29 -19.97 17.13 11.90
N GLU A 30 -20.96 18.00 11.68
CA GLU A 30 -22.37 17.64 11.62
C GLU A 30 -22.64 16.62 10.48
N ALA A 31 -22.02 16.80 9.32
CA ALA A 31 -22.18 15.86 8.19
C ALA A 31 -21.64 14.46 8.55
N LEU A 32 -20.45 14.39 9.14
CA LEU A 32 -19.85 13.12 9.56
C LEU A 32 -20.64 12.45 10.68
N ASP A 33 -21.11 13.21 11.71
CA ASP A 33 -21.88 12.68 12.81
C ASP A 33 -23.23 12.07 12.34
N LYS A 34 -23.89 12.68 11.37
CA LYS A 34 -25.12 12.12 10.77
C LYS A 34 -24.85 10.80 10.06
N VAL A 35 -23.78 10.71 9.25
CA VAL A 35 -23.40 9.46 8.61
C VAL A 35 -23.09 8.38 9.66
N MET A 36 -22.38 8.72 10.73
CA MET A 36 -22.03 7.76 11.80
C MET A 36 -23.22 7.37 12.68
N SER A 37 -24.26 8.20 12.78
CA SER A 37 -25.50 7.82 13.51
C SER A 37 -26.25 6.70 12.81
N GLU A 38 -26.14 6.61 11.48
CA GLU A 38 -26.68 5.51 10.67
C GLU A 38 -25.73 4.31 10.58
N HIS A 39 -24.41 4.55 10.75
CA HIS A 39 -23.34 3.58 10.54
C HIS A 39 -22.32 3.61 11.70
N ALA A 40 -22.70 3.08 12.86
CA ALA A 40 -21.91 3.17 14.09
C ALA A 40 -20.49 2.55 13.99
N GLU A 41 -20.32 1.49 13.19
CA GLU A 41 -19.02 0.85 12.98
C GLU A 41 -18.02 1.76 12.27
N LEU A 42 -18.47 2.64 11.37
CA LEU A 42 -17.63 3.60 10.66
C LEU A 42 -16.91 4.54 11.65
N ARG A 43 -17.52 4.85 12.80
CA ARG A 43 -16.93 5.73 13.81
C ARG A 43 -15.58 5.24 14.30
N ARG A 44 -15.39 3.93 14.52
CA ARG A 44 -14.12 3.35 15.00
C ARG A 44 -12.98 3.50 14.01
N HIS A 45 -13.30 3.63 12.71
CA HIS A 45 -12.33 3.81 11.63
C HIS A 45 -11.95 5.28 11.43
N LEU A 46 -12.83 6.20 11.76
CA LEU A 46 -12.60 7.63 11.56
C LEU A 46 -12.06 8.33 12.80
N TYR A 47 -12.49 7.92 14.00
CA TYR A 47 -12.18 8.61 15.24
C TYR A 47 -11.36 7.73 16.19
N SER A 48 -10.52 8.38 17.00
CA SER A 48 -9.82 7.77 18.11
C SER A 48 -10.79 7.53 19.30
N GLU A 49 -10.34 6.80 20.33
CA GLU A 49 -11.10 6.62 21.58
C GLU A 49 -11.33 7.93 22.31
N GLN A 50 -10.46 8.95 22.11
CA GLN A 50 -10.62 10.30 22.65
C GLN A 50 -11.57 11.18 21.83
N GLY A 51 -12.15 10.66 20.73
CA GLY A 51 -13.12 11.37 19.88
C GLY A 51 -12.49 12.35 18.88
N ALA A 52 -11.18 12.30 18.65
CA ALA A 52 -10.52 13.08 17.60
C ALA A 52 -10.47 12.30 16.29
N LEU A 53 -10.52 12.96 15.13
CA LEU A 53 -10.23 12.35 13.83
C LEU A 53 -8.83 11.73 13.87
N ARG A 54 -8.71 10.52 13.32
CA ARG A 54 -7.43 9.81 13.25
C ARG A 54 -6.48 10.47 12.26
N ASN A 55 -5.19 10.54 12.59
CA ASN A 55 -4.17 11.24 11.79
C ASN A 55 -3.90 10.61 10.40
N PHE A 56 -4.36 9.38 10.15
CA PHE A 56 -4.31 8.73 8.83
C PHE A 56 -5.61 8.87 8.03
N VAL A 57 -6.57 9.66 8.52
CA VAL A 57 -7.83 10.00 7.84
C VAL A 57 -7.84 11.49 7.54
N ASN A 58 -7.89 11.83 6.27
CA ASN A 58 -8.04 13.21 5.83
C ASN A 58 -9.47 13.45 5.34
N VAL A 59 -9.98 14.64 5.61
CA VAL A 59 -11.32 15.06 5.18
C VAL A 59 -11.19 16.31 4.33
N TYR A 60 -11.88 16.32 3.20
CA TYR A 60 -11.89 17.43 2.25
C TYR A 60 -13.30 17.95 2.06
N VAL A 61 -13.44 19.25 1.96
CA VAL A 61 -14.64 19.89 1.41
C VAL A 61 -14.33 20.29 -0.02
N ASN A 62 -15.00 19.66 -0.97
CA ASN A 62 -14.64 19.73 -2.39
C ASN A 62 -13.17 19.29 -2.57
N ASP A 63 -12.26 20.22 -2.89
CA ASP A 63 -10.84 19.93 -3.13
C ASP A 63 -9.91 20.47 -2.04
N ASP A 64 -10.45 21.11 -0.99
CA ASP A 64 -9.69 21.74 0.07
C ASP A 64 -9.73 20.91 1.37
N ASP A 65 -8.55 20.66 1.95
CA ASP A 65 -8.36 19.91 3.20
C ASP A 65 -8.85 20.73 4.40
N ILE A 66 -9.74 20.18 5.21
CA ILE A 66 -10.30 20.87 6.39
C ILE A 66 -9.27 21.24 7.45
N ARG A 67 -8.09 20.58 7.48
CA ARG A 67 -6.98 20.95 8.40
C ARG A 67 -6.48 22.35 8.15
N HIS A 68 -6.64 22.86 6.93
CA HIS A 68 -6.26 24.23 6.54
C HIS A 68 -7.42 25.22 6.56
N ALA A 69 -8.59 24.80 7.06
CA ALA A 69 -9.77 25.61 7.30
C ALA A 69 -10.10 25.61 8.81
N GLN A 70 -11.33 25.31 9.18
CA GLN A 70 -11.78 25.27 10.58
C GLN A 70 -11.94 23.85 11.12
N ARG A 71 -11.25 22.86 10.52
CA ARG A 71 -11.34 21.43 10.87
C ARG A 71 -12.79 20.96 10.80
N LEU A 72 -13.30 20.28 11.84
CA LEU A 72 -14.69 19.81 11.88
C LEU A 72 -15.73 20.94 11.87
N ASP A 73 -15.35 22.14 12.32
CA ASP A 73 -16.20 23.33 12.29
C ASP A 73 -16.22 24.02 10.91
N THR A 74 -15.51 23.49 9.91
CA THR A 74 -15.53 24.01 8.54
C THR A 74 -16.94 24.04 8.01
N PRO A 75 -17.47 25.24 7.62
CA PRO A 75 -18.83 25.36 7.10
C PRO A 75 -18.96 24.70 5.74
N VAL A 76 -20.10 24.08 5.51
CA VAL A 76 -20.47 23.48 4.23
C VAL A 76 -21.72 24.16 3.64
N LYS A 77 -21.82 24.14 2.31
CA LYS A 77 -22.92 24.75 1.56
C LYS A 77 -23.73 23.67 0.85
N ASP A 78 -24.89 24.06 0.35
CA ASP A 78 -25.73 23.19 -0.47
C ASP A 78 -24.97 22.75 -1.73
N GLY A 79 -24.93 21.43 -1.98
CA GLY A 79 -24.20 20.82 -3.08
C GLY A 79 -22.71 20.56 -2.83
N ASP A 80 -22.15 20.94 -1.67
CA ASP A 80 -20.75 20.60 -1.33
C ASP A 80 -20.57 19.09 -1.15
N THR A 81 -19.35 18.63 -1.45
CA THR A 81 -18.92 17.26 -1.24
C THR A 81 -17.90 17.18 -0.09
N VAL A 82 -18.20 16.38 0.93
CA VAL A 82 -17.29 16.03 2.02
C VAL A 82 -16.65 14.68 1.70
N SER A 83 -15.35 14.63 1.50
CA SER A 83 -14.64 13.41 1.11
C SER A 83 -13.73 12.89 2.22
N ILE A 84 -13.86 11.61 2.54
CA ILE A 84 -13.01 10.91 3.51
C ILE A 84 -11.90 10.21 2.72
N ILE A 85 -10.63 10.51 3.02
CA ILE A 85 -9.45 9.99 2.33
C ILE A 85 -8.54 9.30 3.35
N PRO A 86 -8.64 7.97 3.52
CA PRO A 86 -7.74 7.21 4.37
C PRO A 86 -6.41 6.94 3.67
N ALA A 87 -5.37 6.67 4.44
CA ALA A 87 -4.15 6.05 3.93
C ALA A 87 -4.48 4.66 3.35
N ILE A 88 -3.98 4.37 2.16
CA ILE A 88 -4.15 3.08 1.48
C ILE A 88 -2.79 2.40 1.37
N ALA A 89 -2.70 1.14 1.85
CA ALA A 89 -1.57 0.26 1.61
C ALA A 89 -2.04 -1.00 0.87
N GLY A 90 -1.23 -1.51 -0.03
CA GLY A 90 -1.43 -2.81 -0.66
C GLY A 90 -0.44 -3.82 -0.11
N GLY A 91 -0.85 -5.07 0.07
CA GLY A 91 0.04 -6.23 0.25
C GLY A 91 0.47 -6.58 1.68
N ALA A 92 0.44 -7.89 1.96
CA ALA A 92 1.11 -8.51 3.09
C ALA A 92 2.36 -9.22 2.58
N THR A 93 3.51 -8.90 3.15
CA THR A 93 4.73 -9.68 2.92
C THR A 93 4.61 -11.02 3.65
N THR A 94 4.70 -12.12 2.95
CA THR A 94 5.01 -13.43 3.54
C THR A 94 6.50 -13.43 3.90
N GLU A 95 6.80 -13.65 5.17
CA GLU A 95 8.17 -13.81 5.64
C GLU A 95 8.79 -15.08 5.04
N HIS A 96 9.81 -14.92 4.21
CA HIS A 96 10.78 -15.94 3.93
C HIS A 96 12.13 -15.44 4.45
N GLU A 97 12.67 -16.13 5.46
CA GLU A 97 14.05 -15.94 5.91
C GLU A 97 14.99 -16.39 4.81
N VAL A 98 15.79 -15.48 4.28
CA VAL A 98 16.93 -15.79 3.41
C VAL A 98 18.18 -15.21 4.05
N GLY A 99 19.14 -16.09 4.26
CA GLY A 99 20.42 -15.80 4.90
C GLY A 99 21.26 -14.77 4.12
N ALA A 100 21.94 -13.93 4.85
CA ALA A 100 22.83 -12.90 4.36
C ALA A 100 24.03 -13.50 3.63
N SER A 101 24.22 -13.12 2.38
CA SER A 101 25.49 -13.28 1.66
C SER A 101 26.13 -11.91 1.46
N SER A 102 27.34 -11.77 1.99
CA SER A 102 28.20 -10.59 1.91
C SER A 102 28.72 -10.42 0.49
N ASN A 103 28.59 -9.23 -0.10
CA ASN A 103 29.38 -8.82 -1.26
C ASN A 103 30.18 -7.56 -0.97
N GLU A 104 31.45 -7.65 -1.31
CA GLU A 104 32.52 -6.68 -1.05
C GLU A 104 32.38 -5.42 -1.89
N GLY A 105 32.93 -4.33 -1.34
CA GLY A 105 32.81 -2.96 -1.79
C GLY A 105 33.38 -2.63 -3.16
N VAL A 106 32.78 -1.62 -3.76
CA VAL A 106 33.37 -0.85 -4.86
C VAL A 106 33.53 0.60 -4.41
N ALA A 107 34.77 1.06 -4.58
CA ALA A 107 35.28 2.34 -4.11
C ALA A 107 34.56 3.56 -4.74
N SER A 108 34.38 4.57 -3.92
CA SER A 108 33.90 5.90 -4.31
C SER A 108 34.96 6.64 -5.12
N SER A 109 34.58 7.22 -6.25
CA SER A 109 35.32 8.28 -6.92
C SER A 109 34.55 9.61 -6.82
N ASN A 110 35.16 10.58 -6.16
CA ASN A 110 34.73 11.98 -6.15
C ASN A 110 34.77 12.54 -7.58
N VAL A 111 33.73 13.19 -8.02
CA VAL A 111 33.74 14.03 -9.22
C VAL A 111 33.22 15.42 -8.84
N GLU A 112 34.16 16.36 -8.83
CA GLU A 112 33.86 17.79 -8.78
C GLU A 112 33.19 18.24 -10.09
N GLY A 113 32.30 19.25 -9.97
CA GLY A 113 31.39 19.68 -11.00
C GLY A 113 32.03 20.18 -12.29
N GLU A 114 31.84 19.43 -13.37
CA GLU A 114 31.82 19.95 -14.73
C GLU A 114 30.39 20.04 -15.22
N ALA A 115 30.03 21.10 -15.95
CA ALA A 115 28.74 21.25 -16.61
C ALA A 115 28.53 20.05 -17.55
N SER A 116 27.82 19.04 -17.10
CA SER A 116 27.60 17.77 -17.78
C SER A 116 26.89 18.04 -19.10
N THR A 117 27.61 17.88 -20.21
CA THR A 117 26.99 17.91 -21.53
C THR A 117 26.06 16.69 -21.67
N LEU A 118 24.77 16.95 -21.99
CA LEU A 118 23.81 15.89 -22.20
C LEU A 118 24.31 14.86 -23.23
N PRO A 119 24.08 13.53 -23.01
CA PRO A 119 24.55 12.48 -23.88
C PRO A 119 23.97 12.63 -25.30
N THR A 120 24.72 12.24 -26.33
CA THR A 120 24.23 12.22 -27.71
C THR A 120 23.36 10.96 -27.94
N LEU A 121 22.42 11.07 -28.90
CA LEU A 121 21.64 9.94 -29.39
C LEU A 121 22.31 9.31 -30.59
N SER A 122 22.35 8.00 -30.69
CA SER A 122 22.71 7.27 -31.90
C SER A 122 21.58 7.35 -32.95
N ASN A 123 21.90 7.01 -34.22
CA ASN A 123 20.87 6.94 -35.25
C ASN A 123 19.75 5.95 -34.93
N ASP A 124 20.08 4.82 -34.31
CA ASP A 124 19.08 3.82 -33.89
C ASP A 124 18.18 4.36 -32.78
N GLU A 125 18.73 5.11 -31.83
CA GLU A 125 17.97 5.80 -30.80
C GLU A 125 17.07 6.91 -31.39
N ILE A 126 17.59 7.68 -32.37
CA ILE A 126 16.80 8.69 -33.09
C ILE A 126 15.60 8.01 -33.81
N ALA A 127 15.84 6.90 -34.49
CA ALA A 127 14.78 6.14 -35.15
C ALA A 127 13.76 5.61 -34.12
N ARG A 128 14.24 5.02 -33.00
CA ARG A 128 13.41 4.44 -31.92
C ARG A 128 12.52 5.51 -31.27
N TYR A 129 13.10 6.67 -30.95
CA TYR A 129 12.38 7.74 -30.22
C TYR A 129 11.78 8.79 -31.15
N SER A 130 11.68 8.53 -32.44
CA SER A 130 11.22 9.51 -33.46
C SER A 130 9.87 10.15 -33.10
N ARG A 131 8.95 9.39 -32.45
CA ARG A 131 7.65 9.91 -32.02
C ARG A 131 7.75 10.90 -30.87
N HIS A 132 8.74 10.78 -29.99
CA HIS A 132 9.07 11.78 -28.97
C HIS A 132 9.75 12.98 -29.60
N LEU A 133 10.70 12.74 -30.52
CA LEU A 133 11.53 13.82 -31.11
C LEU A 133 10.76 14.84 -31.93
N ILE A 134 9.62 14.44 -32.52
CA ILE A 134 8.78 15.36 -33.30
C ILE A 134 7.83 16.19 -32.42
N MET A 135 7.72 15.88 -31.13
CA MET A 135 6.94 16.68 -30.17
C MET A 135 7.77 17.87 -29.70
N PRO A 136 7.33 19.12 -29.87
CA PRO A 136 8.11 20.29 -29.45
C PRO A 136 8.46 20.29 -27.96
N GLU A 137 7.58 19.71 -27.12
CA GLU A 137 7.74 19.63 -25.66
C GLU A 137 8.84 18.65 -25.24
N VAL A 138 9.23 17.72 -26.11
CA VAL A 138 10.30 16.76 -25.87
C VAL A 138 11.54 17.10 -26.73
N GLY A 139 11.41 16.98 -28.04
CA GLY A 139 12.49 17.27 -29.00
C GLY A 139 13.78 16.49 -28.73
N MET A 140 14.85 16.90 -29.37
CA MET A 140 16.18 16.32 -29.18
C MET A 140 16.71 16.55 -27.76
N GLU A 141 16.49 17.73 -27.19
CA GLU A 141 16.99 18.07 -25.87
C GLU A 141 16.27 17.25 -24.77
N GLY A 142 14.95 17.17 -24.82
CA GLY A 142 14.17 16.38 -23.86
C GLY A 142 14.54 14.89 -23.91
N GLN A 143 14.74 14.32 -25.11
CA GLN A 143 15.16 12.92 -25.23
C GLN A 143 16.58 12.69 -24.68
N ARG A 144 17.50 13.67 -24.83
CA ARG A 144 18.83 13.62 -24.24
C ARG A 144 18.77 13.73 -22.71
N ARG A 145 17.82 14.52 -22.15
CA ARG A 145 17.55 14.57 -20.71
C ARG A 145 17.05 13.22 -20.21
N LEU A 146 16.11 12.57 -20.93
CA LEU A 146 15.65 11.22 -20.60
C LEU A 146 16.82 10.23 -20.58
N LYS A 147 17.69 10.27 -21.58
CA LYS A 147 18.89 9.42 -21.66
C LYS A 147 19.90 9.70 -20.53
N ALA A 148 19.99 10.91 -20.03
CA ALA A 148 20.86 11.27 -18.91
C ALA A 148 20.30 10.84 -17.56
N ALA A 149 18.98 10.76 -17.43
CA ALA A 149 18.28 10.57 -16.16
C ALA A 149 18.52 9.18 -15.56
N ARG A 150 18.54 9.16 -14.22
CA ARG A 150 18.70 7.97 -13.38
C ARG A 150 17.48 7.87 -12.45
N VAL A 151 16.68 6.83 -12.61
CA VAL A 151 15.43 6.64 -11.84
C VAL A 151 15.52 5.36 -11.03
N LEU A 152 15.28 5.44 -9.73
CA LEU A 152 15.21 4.28 -8.83
C LEU A 152 13.76 3.86 -8.66
N MET A 153 13.48 2.60 -8.94
CA MET A 153 12.16 1.97 -8.75
C MET A 153 12.20 1.06 -7.53
N ILE A 154 11.31 1.29 -6.58
CA ILE A 154 11.15 0.44 -5.41
C ILE A 154 9.98 -0.52 -5.68
N GLY A 155 10.32 -1.77 -5.97
CA GLY A 155 9.38 -2.83 -6.35
C GLY A 155 9.13 -2.97 -7.84
N THR A 156 9.04 -4.21 -8.31
CA THR A 156 8.67 -4.61 -9.68
C THR A 156 7.27 -5.24 -9.72
N GLY A 157 6.48 -4.99 -8.67
CA GLY A 157 5.12 -5.47 -8.51
C GLY A 157 4.12 -4.83 -9.47
N GLY A 158 2.86 -4.75 -9.04
CA GLY A 158 1.78 -4.24 -9.88
C GLY A 158 2.00 -2.83 -10.42
N LEU A 159 2.48 -1.89 -9.59
CA LEU A 159 2.78 -0.50 -9.97
C LEU A 159 4.10 -0.39 -10.71
N GLY A 160 5.15 -1.05 -10.20
CA GLY A 160 6.49 -1.00 -10.82
C GLY A 160 6.55 -1.63 -12.21
N ALA A 161 5.76 -2.66 -12.48
CA ALA A 161 5.71 -3.33 -13.78
C ALA A 161 5.40 -2.36 -14.93
N PRO A 162 4.24 -1.69 -15.00
CA PRO A 162 3.93 -0.75 -16.08
C PRO A 162 4.85 0.47 -16.05
N THR A 163 5.21 0.98 -14.87
CA THR A 163 6.11 2.13 -14.75
C THR A 163 7.46 1.85 -15.40
N GLY A 164 8.11 0.75 -15.03
CA GLY A 164 9.41 0.36 -15.58
C GLY A 164 9.38 0.13 -17.09
N MET A 165 8.33 -0.54 -17.58
CA MET A 165 8.17 -0.79 -19.02
C MET A 165 8.06 0.52 -19.81
N TYR A 166 7.28 1.49 -19.34
CA TYR A 166 7.15 2.79 -20.04
C TYR A 166 8.40 3.65 -19.91
N LEU A 167 9.08 3.66 -18.75
CA LEU A 167 10.33 4.40 -18.58
C LEU A 167 11.45 3.81 -19.45
N ALA A 168 11.56 2.49 -19.56
CA ALA A 168 12.49 1.83 -20.46
C ALA A 168 12.17 2.15 -21.93
N ALA A 169 10.89 2.04 -22.33
CA ALA A 169 10.45 2.37 -23.69
C ALA A 169 10.70 3.84 -24.05
N ALA A 170 10.53 4.76 -23.08
CA ALA A 170 10.82 6.19 -23.25
C ALA A 170 12.32 6.51 -23.35
N GLY A 171 13.20 5.58 -23.02
CA GLY A 171 14.65 5.75 -23.09
C GLY A 171 15.25 6.51 -21.89
N VAL A 172 14.70 6.30 -20.69
CA VAL A 172 15.35 6.72 -19.44
C VAL A 172 16.67 5.96 -19.32
N GLY A 173 17.79 6.71 -19.23
CA GLY A 173 19.12 6.12 -19.46
C GLY A 173 19.52 5.07 -18.42
N THR A 174 19.14 5.26 -17.14
CA THR A 174 19.42 4.27 -16.08
C THR A 174 18.17 4.06 -15.23
N LEU A 175 17.77 2.81 -15.10
CA LEU A 175 16.73 2.36 -14.16
C LEU A 175 17.37 1.48 -13.10
N GLY A 176 17.39 1.96 -11.86
CA GLY A 176 17.67 1.13 -10.69
C GLY A 176 16.41 0.41 -10.28
N VAL A 177 16.51 -0.86 -9.95
CA VAL A 177 15.36 -1.70 -9.59
C VAL A 177 15.65 -2.42 -8.30
N VAL A 178 14.85 -2.21 -7.27
CA VAL A 178 14.96 -2.86 -5.96
C VAL A 178 13.77 -3.79 -5.75
N ASP A 179 14.02 -5.08 -5.62
CA ASP A 179 13.01 -6.10 -5.28
C ASP A 179 13.73 -7.32 -4.70
N PHE A 180 13.07 -8.08 -3.83
CA PHE A 180 13.65 -9.28 -3.19
C PHE A 180 12.76 -10.52 -3.33
N ASP A 181 11.59 -10.34 -3.95
CA ASP A 181 10.61 -11.41 -4.11
C ASP A 181 10.91 -12.32 -5.30
N VAL A 182 10.25 -13.47 -5.31
CA VAL A 182 10.15 -14.36 -6.46
C VAL A 182 8.81 -14.16 -7.18
N VAL A 183 8.77 -14.49 -8.47
CA VAL A 183 7.54 -14.44 -9.27
C VAL A 183 6.61 -15.56 -8.84
N ASP A 184 5.41 -15.22 -8.42
CA ASP A 184 4.33 -16.15 -8.10
C ASP A 184 3.23 -16.07 -9.16
N ALA A 185 2.59 -17.22 -9.46
CA ALA A 185 1.54 -17.30 -10.47
C ALA A 185 0.34 -16.38 -10.16
N SER A 186 0.00 -16.19 -8.88
CA SER A 186 -1.06 -15.28 -8.43
C SER A 186 -0.74 -13.80 -8.67
N ASN A 187 0.52 -13.46 -8.93
CA ASN A 187 0.95 -12.11 -9.24
C ASN A 187 0.68 -11.73 -10.71
N LEU A 188 0.68 -12.71 -11.62
CA LEU A 188 0.67 -12.47 -13.07
C LEU A 188 -0.58 -11.76 -13.57
N GLN A 189 -1.68 -11.79 -12.82
CA GLN A 189 -2.91 -11.06 -13.16
C GLN A 189 -2.75 -9.52 -13.12
N ARG A 190 -1.63 -8.99 -12.52
CA ARG A 190 -1.36 -7.57 -12.40
C ARG A 190 0.10 -7.16 -12.58
N GLN A 191 1.05 -8.06 -12.42
CA GLN A 191 2.49 -7.80 -12.54
C GLN A 191 2.99 -8.15 -13.95
N ILE A 192 2.55 -7.38 -14.95
CA ILE A 192 2.67 -7.68 -16.38
C ILE A 192 4.09 -7.63 -16.95
N VAL A 193 5.09 -7.23 -16.18
CA VAL A 193 6.50 -7.32 -16.55
C VAL A 193 6.99 -8.77 -16.51
N HIS A 194 6.35 -9.62 -15.71
CA HIS A 194 6.65 -11.03 -15.56
C HIS A 194 5.75 -11.89 -16.44
N GLY A 195 6.21 -13.08 -16.82
CA GLY A 195 5.44 -14.05 -17.58
C GLY A 195 5.33 -15.41 -16.88
N THR A 196 4.47 -16.30 -17.37
CA THR A 196 4.30 -17.64 -16.80
C THR A 196 5.61 -18.44 -16.73
N LYS A 197 6.52 -18.24 -17.69
CA LYS A 197 7.86 -18.86 -17.71
C LYS A 197 8.77 -18.40 -16.57
N ASP A 198 8.42 -17.28 -15.92
CA ASP A 198 9.23 -16.66 -14.88
C ASP A 198 8.80 -17.08 -13.46
N VAL A 199 7.73 -17.88 -13.33
CA VAL A 199 7.26 -18.36 -12.02
C VAL A 199 8.39 -19.11 -11.31
N GLY A 200 8.68 -18.69 -10.06
CA GLY A 200 9.77 -19.22 -9.24
C GLY A 200 11.13 -18.54 -9.47
N ARG A 201 11.27 -17.66 -10.47
CA ARG A 201 12.50 -16.85 -10.66
C ARG A 201 12.46 -15.59 -9.77
N PRO A 202 13.64 -15.02 -9.39
CA PRO A 202 13.67 -13.70 -8.78
C PRO A 202 12.96 -12.67 -9.66
N LYS A 203 12.09 -11.86 -9.05
CA LYS A 203 11.36 -10.81 -9.77
C LYS A 203 12.29 -9.84 -10.48
N ILE A 204 13.43 -9.54 -9.84
CA ILE A 204 14.41 -8.60 -10.36
C ILE A 204 15.06 -9.05 -11.67
N ASP A 205 15.36 -10.35 -11.80
CA ASP A 205 15.92 -10.92 -13.03
C ASP A 205 14.91 -10.94 -14.16
N SER A 206 13.68 -11.37 -13.86
CA SER A 206 12.58 -11.36 -14.83
C SER A 206 12.27 -9.94 -15.32
N ALA A 207 12.25 -8.95 -14.41
CA ALA A 207 12.03 -7.55 -14.76
C ALA A 207 13.17 -7.01 -15.64
N ARG A 208 14.44 -7.24 -15.25
CA ARG A 208 15.62 -6.82 -16.05
C ARG A 208 15.55 -7.35 -17.46
N ASP A 209 15.33 -8.65 -17.62
CA ASP A 209 15.27 -9.29 -18.94
C ASP A 209 14.17 -8.65 -19.81
N ARG A 210 12.99 -8.41 -19.22
CA ARG A 210 11.87 -7.81 -19.92
C ARG A 210 12.10 -6.35 -20.29
N LEU A 211 12.69 -5.55 -19.40
CA LEU A 211 12.99 -4.14 -19.66
C LEU A 211 14.05 -3.98 -20.78
N LEU A 212 15.08 -4.84 -20.79
CA LEU A 212 16.09 -4.88 -21.84
C LEU A 212 15.53 -5.39 -23.18
N ASP A 213 14.57 -6.31 -23.18
CA ASP A 213 13.85 -6.74 -24.38
C ASP A 213 13.03 -5.59 -25.00
N ILE A 214 12.42 -4.74 -24.14
CA ILE A 214 11.71 -3.55 -24.59
C ILE A 214 12.69 -2.52 -25.19
N ASN A 215 13.80 -2.25 -24.49
CA ASN A 215 14.79 -1.27 -24.92
C ASN A 215 16.22 -1.65 -24.50
N PRO A 216 17.05 -2.16 -25.40
CA PRO A 216 18.42 -2.55 -25.10
C PRO A 216 19.37 -1.35 -24.87
N ASN A 217 18.92 -0.11 -25.14
CA ASN A 217 19.74 1.10 -24.97
C ASN A 217 19.68 1.69 -23.55
N VAL A 218 18.87 1.09 -22.66
CA VAL A 218 18.79 1.52 -21.26
C VAL A 218 19.69 0.66 -20.38
N ARG A 219 20.21 1.25 -19.32
CA ARG A 219 20.95 0.52 -18.28
C ARG A 219 20.00 0.13 -17.17
N ILE A 220 20.02 -1.14 -16.77
CA ILE A 220 19.25 -1.66 -15.65
C ILE A 220 20.20 -2.07 -14.54
N ASP A 221 20.20 -1.32 -13.44
CA ASP A 221 20.93 -1.65 -12.22
C ASP A 221 19.99 -2.40 -11.27
N THR A 222 20.32 -3.64 -10.92
CA THR A 222 19.47 -4.52 -10.11
C THR A 222 19.98 -4.64 -8.68
N TYR A 223 19.06 -4.55 -7.71
CA TYR A 223 19.35 -4.69 -6.28
C TYR A 223 18.39 -5.73 -5.70
N GLU A 224 18.87 -6.97 -5.59
CA GLU A 224 18.12 -8.07 -4.96
C GLU A 224 18.21 -7.95 -3.44
N THR A 225 17.48 -7.00 -2.90
CA THR A 225 17.48 -6.70 -1.47
C THR A 225 16.16 -6.09 -1.03
N ARG A 226 15.85 -6.27 0.26
CA ARG A 226 14.81 -5.47 0.92
C ARG A 226 15.34 -4.06 1.16
N LEU A 227 14.52 -3.05 0.89
CA LEU A 227 14.85 -1.68 1.27
C LEU A 227 14.70 -1.54 2.79
N THR A 228 15.77 -1.08 3.45
CA THR A 228 15.84 -0.89 4.90
C THR A 228 16.42 0.48 5.23
N SER A 229 16.38 0.87 6.52
CA SER A 229 16.97 2.11 6.99
C SER A 229 18.49 2.15 6.83
N GLU A 230 19.16 0.98 6.79
CA GLU A 230 20.60 0.88 6.63
C GLU A 230 21.05 1.12 5.18
N ASN A 231 20.25 0.72 4.16
CA ASN A 231 20.67 0.76 2.77
C ASN A 231 20.00 1.86 1.92
N ALA A 232 18.87 2.43 2.38
CA ALA A 232 18.07 3.33 1.57
C ALA A 232 18.82 4.61 1.14
N LEU A 233 19.53 5.27 2.06
CA LEU A 233 20.23 6.53 1.74
C LEU A 233 21.38 6.31 0.76
N GLU A 234 22.08 5.18 0.85
CA GLU A 234 23.14 4.81 -0.08
C GLU A 234 22.57 4.55 -1.47
N LEU A 235 21.54 3.70 -1.56
CA LEU A 235 20.87 3.39 -2.82
C LEU A 235 20.28 4.63 -3.50
N PHE A 236 19.70 5.56 -2.72
CA PHE A 236 19.07 6.76 -3.29
C PHE A 236 20.07 7.78 -3.82
N ARG A 237 21.32 7.78 -3.33
CA ARG A 237 22.36 8.78 -3.68
C ARG A 237 22.54 8.90 -5.18
N ASP A 238 22.58 7.78 -5.88
CA ASP A 238 22.97 7.69 -7.27
C ASP A 238 21.83 7.96 -8.27
N TYR A 239 20.62 8.27 -7.79
CA TYR A 239 19.45 8.48 -8.63
C TYR A 239 18.87 9.87 -8.47
N ASP A 240 18.23 10.37 -9.53
CA ASP A 240 17.63 11.71 -9.57
C ASP A 240 16.19 11.70 -9.02
N ILE A 241 15.46 10.62 -9.29
CA ILE A 241 14.04 10.44 -8.99
C ILE A 241 13.83 9.04 -8.40
N VAL A 242 12.96 8.94 -7.40
CA VAL A 242 12.54 7.67 -6.83
C VAL A 242 11.06 7.43 -7.18
N VAL A 243 10.74 6.24 -7.66
CA VAL A 243 9.37 5.80 -7.93
C VAL A 243 8.95 4.78 -6.87
N ASP A 244 7.92 5.11 -6.12
CA ASP A 244 7.35 4.26 -5.08
C ASP A 244 6.33 3.30 -5.70
N GLY A 245 6.76 2.05 -5.94
CA GLY A 245 5.91 0.93 -6.38
C GLY A 245 5.52 0.00 -5.23
N THR A 246 5.68 0.44 -3.98
CA THR A 246 5.48 -0.38 -2.78
C THR A 246 4.01 -0.53 -2.42
N ASP A 247 3.72 -1.59 -1.69
CA ASP A 247 2.37 -1.97 -1.29
C ASP A 247 2.18 -2.08 0.23
N ASN A 248 3.16 -1.62 1.03
CA ASN A 248 3.11 -1.66 2.49
C ASN A 248 3.51 -0.32 3.12
N PHE A 249 2.99 -0.05 4.32
CA PHE A 249 3.23 1.22 5.02
C PHE A 249 4.69 1.41 5.46
N PRO A 250 5.38 0.43 6.08
CA PRO A 250 6.77 0.62 6.51
C PRO A 250 7.68 1.10 5.38
N THR A 251 7.68 0.40 4.24
CA THR A 251 8.50 0.77 3.09
C THR A 251 8.08 2.13 2.51
N ARG A 252 6.79 2.45 2.50
CA ARG A 252 6.29 3.74 2.00
C ARG A 252 6.78 4.93 2.83
N TYR A 253 6.73 4.82 4.17
CA TYR A 253 7.28 5.85 5.05
C TYR A 253 8.81 5.95 4.91
N LEU A 254 9.50 4.81 4.83
CA LEU A 254 10.94 4.76 4.59
C LEU A 254 11.32 5.47 3.26
N VAL A 255 10.64 5.16 2.16
CA VAL A 255 10.87 5.80 0.85
C VAL A 255 10.65 7.30 0.93
N ASN A 256 9.55 7.75 1.55
CA ASN A 256 9.27 9.17 1.71
C ASN A 256 10.39 9.87 2.49
N ASP A 257 10.75 9.33 3.66
CA ASP A 257 11.73 9.98 4.54
C ASP A 257 13.12 9.99 3.91
N ALA A 258 13.54 8.90 3.25
CA ALA A 258 14.77 8.85 2.49
C ALA A 258 14.78 9.88 1.34
N CYS A 259 13.67 10.06 0.61
CA CYS A 259 13.53 11.09 -0.42
C CYS A 259 13.64 12.50 0.17
N VAL A 260 13.03 12.77 1.33
CA VAL A 260 13.14 14.07 2.00
C VAL A 260 14.59 14.35 2.42
N LEU A 261 15.24 13.38 3.07
CA LEU A 261 16.62 13.52 3.55
C LEU A 261 17.65 13.66 2.42
N THR A 262 17.39 13.06 1.25
CA THR A 262 18.26 13.17 0.07
C THR A 262 17.84 14.28 -0.90
N GLY A 263 16.74 15.00 -0.61
CA GLY A 263 16.23 16.10 -1.43
C GLY A 263 15.56 15.65 -2.74
N LYS A 264 15.26 14.36 -2.91
CA LYS A 264 14.75 13.78 -4.16
C LYS A 264 13.23 13.77 -4.23
N PRO A 265 12.64 13.88 -5.45
CA PRO A 265 11.21 13.66 -5.63
C PRO A 265 10.88 12.17 -5.49
N ASN A 266 9.75 11.91 -4.81
CA ASN A 266 9.10 10.60 -4.71
C ASN A 266 7.86 10.60 -5.58
N VAL A 267 7.85 9.79 -6.65
CA VAL A 267 6.69 9.59 -7.53
C VAL A 267 5.84 8.47 -6.93
N TYR A 268 4.82 8.87 -6.20
CA TYR A 268 3.96 8.01 -5.40
C TYR A 268 2.81 7.42 -6.20
N GLY A 269 2.53 6.15 -5.97
CA GLY A 269 1.33 5.44 -6.41
C GLY A 269 0.76 4.55 -5.31
N SER A 270 -0.57 4.41 -5.27
CA SER A 270 -1.24 3.48 -4.37
C SER A 270 -2.54 2.99 -4.98
N ILE A 271 -2.92 1.76 -4.65
CA ILE A 271 -4.11 1.10 -5.20
C ILE A 271 -4.81 0.28 -4.13
N PHE A 272 -6.14 0.23 -4.21
CA PHE A 272 -6.96 -0.65 -3.39
C PHE A 272 -8.27 -0.96 -4.11
N ARG A 273 -8.58 -2.25 -4.33
CA ARG A 273 -9.78 -2.70 -5.04
C ARG A 273 -9.93 -2.03 -6.41
N PHE A 274 -10.71 -0.95 -6.50
CA PHE A 274 -10.99 -0.16 -7.70
C PHE A 274 -10.48 1.28 -7.60
N GLU A 275 -9.86 1.66 -6.48
CA GLU A 275 -9.38 3.02 -6.23
C GLU A 275 -7.88 3.12 -6.37
N GLY A 276 -7.42 4.14 -7.09
CA GLY A 276 -6.01 4.48 -7.26
C GLY A 276 -5.71 5.87 -6.76
N GLN A 277 -4.48 6.07 -6.31
CA GLN A 277 -3.95 7.38 -5.92
C GLN A 277 -2.59 7.58 -6.58
N ALA A 278 -2.30 8.82 -7.01
CA ALA A 278 -0.98 9.22 -7.48
C ALA A 278 -0.64 10.64 -7.05
N SER A 279 0.62 10.90 -6.76
CA SER A 279 1.14 12.23 -6.40
C SER A 279 2.65 12.29 -6.67
N VAL A 280 3.22 13.49 -6.64
CA VAL A 280 4.66 13.71 -6.55
C VAL A 280 4.97 14.41 -5.23
N PHE A 281 5.53 13.67 -4.29
CA PHE A 281 5.99 14.21 -3.01
C PHE A 281 7.43 14.71 -3.14
N TRP A 282 7.63 16.01 -3.02
CA TRP A 282 8.95 16.64 -3.14
C TRP A 282 9.11 17.78 -2.13
N ALA A 283 9.74 17.50 -1.02
CA ALA A 283 9.85 18.41 0.12
C ALA A 283 10.46 19.77 -0.20
N ALA A 284 11.36 19.84 -1.20
CA ALA A 284 11.96 21.08 -1.68
C ALA A 284 10.97 21.98 -2.44
N ARG A 285 9.88 21.44 -2.98
CA ARG A 285 8.91 22.16 -3.81
C ARG A 285 7.47 22.09 -3.27
N GLY A 286 7.24 21.32 -2.21
CA GLY A 286 5.91 21.17 -1.68
C GLY A 286 5.77 20.19 -0.53
N ALA A 287 4.62 19.54 -0.46
CA ALA A 287 4.30 18.52 0.55
C ALA A 287 5.10 17.24 0.35
N CYS A 288 5.45 16.57 1.46
CA CYS A 288 5.88 15.17 1.45
C CYS A 288 4.71 14.27 1.87
N TYR A 289 4.91 12.94 1.81
CA TYR A 289 3.86 11.98 2.20
C TYR A 289 3.39 12.16 3.65
N ARG A 290 4.30 12.51 4.59
CA ARG A 290 3.92 12.77 5.98
C ARG A 290 3.15 14.08 6.19
N CYS A 291 3.19 15.03 5.25
CA CYS A 291 2.27 16.18 5.30
C CYS A 291 0.82 15.74 5.11
N LEU A 292 0.60 14.69 4.34
CA LEU A 292 -0.72 14.10 4.10
C LEU A 292 -1.07 13.08 5.20
N TYR A 293 -0.15 12.16 5.50
CA TYR A 293 -0.32 11.09 6.48
C TYR A 293 0.82 11.12 7.51
N PRO A 294 0.70 11.90 8.59
CA PRO A 294 1.75 12.04 9.60
C PRO A 294 2.10 10.72 10.30
N GLU A 295 1.11 9.85 10.47
CA GLU A 295 1.21 8.57 11.17
C GLU A 295 0.55 7.46 10.36
N PRO A 296 1.05 6.21 10.46
CA PRO A 296 0.42 5.07 9.81
C PRO A 296 -0.89 4.66 10.52
N PRO A 297 -1.82 4.01 9.80
CA PRO A 297 -2.95 3.38 10.46
C PRO A 297 -2.46 2.23 11.35
N PRO A 298 -3.13 1.99 12.50
CA PRO A 298 -2.86 0.82 13.33
C PRO A 298 -2.96 -0.48 12.53
N PRO A 299 -2.12 -1.49 12.83
CA PRO A 299 -2.13 -2.77 12.13
C PRO A 299 -3.53 -3.39 12.07
N GLY A 300 -3.93 -3.81 10.87
CA GLY A 300 -5.21 -4.45 10.61
C GLY A 300 -6.45 -3.56 10.67
N LEU A 301 -6.30 -2.24 10.76
CA LEU A 301 -7.42 -1.30 10.63
C LEU A 301 -7.73 -1.00 9.14
N VAL A 302 -6.72 -1.04 8.29
CA VAL A 302 -6.85 -0.90 6.83
C VAL A 302 -6.47 -2.23 6.21
N PRO A 303 -7.38 -2.89 5.45
CA PRO A 303 -7.06 -4.17 4.83
C PRO A 303 -5.98 -4.01 3.75
N SER A 304 -5.12 -5.01 3.64
CA SER A 304 -4.11 -5.10 2.58
C SER A 304 -4.75 -5.45 1.23
N CYS A 305 -4.02 -5.27 0.11
CA CYS A 305 -4.47 -5.75 -1.21
C CYS A 305 -4.65 -7.27 -1.26
N ALA A 306 -3.91 -8.02 -0.44
CA ALA A 306 -4.07 -9.47 -0.33
C ALA A 306 -5.39 -9.86 0.35
N GLU A 307 -5.93 -8.99 1.20
CA GLU A 307 -7.21 -9.19 1.90
C GLU A 307 -8.37 -8.56 1.14
N GLY A 308 -8.18 -7.34 0.63
CA GLY A 308 -9.22 -6.58 -0.06
C GLY A 308 -9.38 -6.91 -1.54
N GLY A 309 -8.37 -7.52 -2.17
CA GLY A 309 -8.29 -7.72 -3.60
C GLY A 309 -7.89 -6.44 -4.36
N VAL A 310 -7.56 -6.60 -5.63
CA VAL A 310 -7.23 -5.49 -6.54
C VAL A 310 -7.61 -5.85 -7.98
N LEU A 311 -8.25 -4.92 -8.68
CA LEU A 311 -8.52 -5.06 -10.11
C LEU A 311 -7.19 -5.01 -10.88
N GLY A 312 -6.85 -6.07 -11.63
CA GLY A 312 -5.52 -6.24 -12.23
C GLY A 312 -5.07 -5.12 -13.18
N VAL A 313 -5.99 -4.47 -13.88
CA VAL A 313 -5.68 -3.32 -14.75
C VAL A 313 -5.40 -2.02 -13.96
N LEU A 314 -5.88 -1.91 -12.74
CA LEU A 314 -5.74 -0.68 -11.93
C LEU A 314 -4.28 -0.26 -11.72
N PRO A 315 -3.35 -1.15 -11.27
CA PRO A 315 -1.94 -0.79 -11.17
C PRO A 315 -1.32 -0.43 -12.53
N GLY A 316 -1.85 -0.99 -13.65
CA GLY A 316 -1.45 -0.60 -15.00
C GLY A 316 -1.71 0.89 -15.27
N ILE A 317 -2.90 1.38 -14.90
CA ILE A 317 -3.29 2.78 -15.08
C ILE A 317 -2.47 3.69 -14.15
N VAL A 318 -2.41 3.37 -12.86
CA VAL A 318 -1.69 4.19 -11.86
C VAL A 318 -0.19 4.20 -12.12
N GLY A 319 0.41 3.06 -12.48
CA GLY A 319 1.84 2.99 -12.83
C GLY A 319 2.17 3.72 -14.15
N ALA A 320 1.25 3.75 -15.11
CA ALA A 320 1.41 4.59 -16.31
C ALA A 320 1.38 6.10 -15.95
N ILE A 321 0.55 6.50 -14.98
CA ILE A 321 0.56 7.86 -14.42
C ILE A 321 1.89 8.14 -13.73
N GLN A 322 2.42 7.22 -12.92
CA GLN A 322 3.75 7.37 -12.30
C GLN A 322 4.87 7.53 -13.35
N ALA A 323 4.82 6.75 -14.44
CA ALA A 323 5.77 6.90 -15.54
C ALA A 323 5.67 8.28 -16.19
N ASN A 324 4.45 8.77 -16.45
CA ASN A 324 4.21 10.10 -17.01
C ASN A 324 4.71 11.21 -16.08
N GLU A 325 4.46 11.13 -14.77
CA GLU A 325 4.96 12.10 -13.80
C GLU A 325 6.50 12.10 -13.75
N THR A 326 7.12 10.92 -13.79
CA THR A 326 8.58 10.78 -13.86
C THR A 326 9.16 11.45 -15.11
N ILE A 327 8.54 11.23 -16.28
CA ILE A 327 8.96 11.86 -17.55
C ILE A 327 8.82 13.38 -17.45
N LYS A 328 7.71 13.93 -16.93
CA LYS A 328 7.53 15.37 -16.73
C LYS A 328 8.62 15.99 -15.85
N LEU A 329 8.97 15.30 -14.76
CA LEU A 329 10.05 15.74 -13.88
C LEU A 329 11.42 15.79 -14.60
N ILE A 330 11.74 14.78 -15.40
CA ILE A 330 12.98 14.72 -16.19
C ILE A 330 13.04 15.82 -17.25
N LEU A 331 11.93 16.02 -17.96
CA LEU A 331 11.84 17.06 -18.99
C LEU A 331 11.85 18.47 -18.40
N GLY A 332 11.44 18.63 -17.14
CA GLY A 332 11.28 19.92 -16.48
C GLY A 332 10.10 20.72 -17.06
N GLY A 333 9.10 20.03 -17.63
CA GLY A 333 7.96 20.63 -18.31
C GLY A 333 6.62 20.04 -17.85
N GLY A 334 5.53 20.63 -18.34
CA GLY A 334 4.18 20.27 -17.92
C GLY A 334 3.89 20.66 -16.47
N GLU A 335 2.82 20.10 -15.92
CA GLU A 335 2.39 20.32 -14.54
C GLU A 335 2.47 19.00 -13.75
N PRO A 336 3.62 18.68 -13.11
CA PRO A 336 3.72 17.51 -12.26
C PRO A 336 2.73 17.57 -11.09
N LEU A 337 2.33 16.41 -10.57
CA LEU A 337 1.41 16.28 -9.42
C LEU A 337 2.04 16.74 -8.08
N ILE A 338 2.92 17.72 -8.11
CA ILE A 338 3.47 18.37 -6.90
C ILE A 338 2.34 19.18 -6.24
N ASN A 339 2.13 18.99 -4.94
CA ASN A 339 1.04 19.60 -4.19
C ASN A 339 -0.38 19.24 -4.69
N ARG A 340 -0.50 18.11 -5.38
CA ARG A 340 -1.77 17.56 -5.86
C ARG A 340 -1.83 16.06 -5.59
N LEU A 341 -2.98 15.58 -5.12
CA LEU A 341 -3.28 14.16 -5.03
C LEU A 341 -4.34 13.81 -6.07
N LEU A 342 -3.96 13.01 -7.04
CA LEU A 342 -4.89 12.45 -8.02
C LEU A 342 -5.57 11.22 -7.41
N LEU A 343 -6.88 11.22 -7.40
CA LEU A 343 -7.72 10.08 -7.06
C LEU A 343 -8.33 9.52 -8.34
N PHE A 344 -8.33 8.20 -8.46
CA PHE A 344 -8.92 7.48 -9.59
C PHE A 344 -9.88 6.39 -9.09
N ASP A 345 -11.14 6.48 -9.49
CA ASP A 345 -12.16 5.44 -9.32
C ASP A 345 -12.30 4.68 -10.64
N ALA A 346 -11.71 3.48 -10.71
CA ALA A 346 -11.74 2.64 -11.92
C ALA A 346 -13.13 2.08 -12.23
N TRP A 347 -14.00 1.93 -11.21
CA TRP A 347 -15.36 1.43 -11.42
C TRP A 347 -16.27 2.44 -12.10
N LYS A 348 -16.09 3.73 -11.73
CA LYS A 348 -16.84 4.86 -12.32
C LYS A 348 -16.07 5.56 -13.44
N LEU A 349 -14.80 5.20 -13.69
CA LEU A 349 -13.87 5.89 -14.60
C LEU A 349 -13.80 7.40 -14.31
N ARG A 350 -13.62 7.75 -13.03
CA ARG A 350 -13.56 9.15 -12.60
C ARG A 350 -12.21 9.50 -12.03
N PHE A 351 -11.69 10.63 -12.45
CA PHE A 351 -10.52 11.27 -11.88
C PHE A 351 -10.96 12.49 -11.08
N ARG A 352 -10.29 12.70 -9.95
CA ARG A 352 -10.44 13.87 -9.10
C ARG A 352 -9.08 14.28 -8.56
N GLU A 353 -8.81 15.58 -8.51
CA GLU A 353 -7.60 16.12 -7.90
C GLU A 353 -7.94 16.80 -6.57
N LEU A 354 -7.11 16.58 -5.56
CA LEU A 354 -7.16 17.26 -4.28
C LEU A 354 -5.90 18.08 -4.10
N LYS A 355 -6.02 19.27 -3.51
CA LYS A 355 -4.88 20.13 -3.21
C LYS A 355 -4.15 19.64 -1.97
N LEU A 356 -2.84 19.46 -2.09
CA LEU A 356 -1.96 19.19 -0.95
C LEU A 356 -1.23 20.47 -0.54
N ARG A 357 -1.03 20.65 0.75
CA ARG A 357 -0.22 21.75 1.28
C ARG A 357 0.88 21.17 2.17
N LYS A 358 2.06 21.81 2.08
CA LYS A 358 3.15 21.49 3.01
C LYS A 358 2.72 21.85 4.43
N ASP A 359 2.85 20.90 5.35
CA ASP A 359 2.56 21.13 6.76
C ASP A 359 3.80 21.72 7.45
N PRO A 360 3.72 22.95 8.01
CA PRO A 360 4.82 23.53 8.77
C PRO A 360 5.24 22.70 9.99
N ALA A 361 4.33 21.91 10.56
CA ALA A 361 4.57 21.03 11.69
C ALA A 361 4.98 19.60 11.26
N CYS A 362 5.16 19.32 9.96
CA CYS A 362 5.53 18.00 9.47
C CYS A 362 6.81 17.50 10.16
N PRO A 363 6.82 16.29 10.73
CA PRO A 363 7.95 15.77 11.49
C PRO A 363 9.23 15.57 10.67
N VAL A 364 9.14 15.51 9.33
CA VAL A 364 10.29 15.25 8.44
C VAL A 364 10.65 16.48 7.61
N CYS A 365 9.68 17.18 7.01
CA CYS A 365 9.94 18.27 6.08
C CYS A 365 9.44 19.65 6.57
N GLY A 366 8.88 19.73 7.77
CA GLY A 366 8.38 20.98 8.37
C GLY A 366 9.47 21.96 8.75
N GLU A 367 9.09 23.05 9.43
CA GLU A 367 10.02 24.09 9.87
C GLU A 367 10.98 23.62 10.97
N ASN A 368 10.50 22.72 11.85
CA ASN A 368 11.27 22.16 12.96
C ASN A 368 11.19 20.62 12.92
N PRO A 369 11.86 19.95 11.96
CA PRO A 369 11.73 18.51 11.79
C PRO A 369 12.34 17.74 12.97
N THR A 370 11.60 16.75 13.48
CA THR A 370 12.03 15.85 14.56
C THR A 370 12.66 14.58 14.03
N VAL A 371 12.30 14.14 12.83
CA VAL A 371 12.89 12.99 12.12
C VAL A 371 13.99 13.52 11.20
N ARG A 372 15.24 13.32 11.60
CA ARG A 372 16.45 13.77 10.86
C ARG A 372 17.32 12.65 10.34
N GLU A 373 16.97 11.43 10.68
CA GLU A 373 17.58 10.18 10.22
C GLU A 373 16.49 9.15 10.01
N LEU A 374 16.80 8.06 9.30
CA LEU A 374 15.86 6.97 9.10
C LEU A 374 15.66 6.20 10.42
N ILE A 375 14.42 5.79 10.68
CA ILE A 375 13.99 5.13 11.92
C ILE A 375 13.67 3.65 11.68
N ASP A 376 13.27 2.90 12.71
CA ASP A 376 12.64 1.58 12.54
C ASP A 376 11.17 1.78 12.10
N TYR A 377 10.91 1.53 10.81
CA TYR A 377 9.59 1.71 10.23
C TYR A 377 8.63 0.57 10.53
N GLU A 378 9.11 -0.61 10.92
CA GLU A 378 8.26 -1.71 11.38
C GLU A 378 7.72 -1.43 12.78
N GLU A 379 8.59 -0.93 13.67
CA GLU A 379 8.18 -0.44 14.99
C GLU A 379 7.23 0.77 14.86
N PHE A 380 7.58 1.74 14.02
CA PHE A 380 6.76 2.93 13.77
C PHE A 380 5.36 2.59 13.25
N CYS A 381 5.23 1.56 12.41
CA CYS A 381 3.95 1.06 11.90
C CYS A 381 3.27 0.05 12.84
N GLY A 382 3.84 -0.23 14.01
CA GLY A 382 3.25 -1.13 15.01
C GLY A 382 3.30 -2.62 14.64
N LEU A 383 4.18 -3.02 13.70
CA LEU A 383 4.37 -4.41 13.30
C LEU A 383 5.32 -5.14 14.26
N ARG A 384 6.19 -4.40 14.97
CA ARG A 384 7.00 -4.90 16.09
C ARG A 384 6.58 -4.21 17.37
N PRO A 385 6.51 -4.93 18.52
CA PRO A 385 6.21 -4.31 19.80
C PRO A 385 7.36 -3.39 20.23
N THR A 386 7.01 -2.21 20.75
CA THR A 386 8.02 -1.33 21.36
C THR A 386 8.61 -1.96 22.62
N PRO A 387 9.86 -1.60 23.03
CA PRO A 387 10.45 -2.10 24.28
C PRO A 387 9.60 -1.83 25.53
N ALA A 388 8.75 -0.80 25.51
CA ALA A 388 7.79 -0.50 26.57
C ALA A 388 6.58 -1.48 26.57
N GLN A 389 6.13 -1.90 25.41
CA GLN A 389 5.05 -2.89 25.25
C GLN A 389 5.49 -4.30 25.61
N THR A 390 6.75 -4.64 25.33
CA THR A 390 7.33 -5.97 25.72
C THR A 390 7.40 -6.15 27.24
N LYS A 391 7.52 -5.08 28.02
CA LYS A 391 7.52 -5.16 29.49
C LYS A 391 6.13 -5.38 30.09
N ASN A 392 5.07 -5.00 29.39
CA ASN A 392 3.67 -5.19 29.84
C ASN A 392 3.03 -6.51 29.34
N ALA A 393 3.66 -7.19 28.39
CA ALA A 393 3.12 -8.42 27.78
C ALA A 393 3.35 -9.71 28.62
N THR A 394 3.86 -9.60 29.84
CA THR A 394 4.16 -10.77 30.69
C THR A 394 2.96 -11.35 31.43
N GLU A 395 1.75 -10.80 31.31
CA GLU A 395 0.53 -11.31 31.97
C GLU A 395 -0.72 -11.40 31.10
N GLU A 396 -0.65 -11.10 29.79
CA GLU A 396 -1.81 -11.32 28.91
C GLU A 396 -1.91 -12.81 28.51
N THR A 397 -3.05 -13.37 28.68
CA THR A 397 -3.45 -14.76 28.41
C THR A 397 -2.97 -15.17 27.00
N ARG A 398 -1.99 -16.05 26.94
CA ARG A 398 -1.43 -16.57 25.69
C ARG A 398 -2.54 -17.28 24.93
N MET A 399 -2.96 -16.73 23.76
CA MET A 399 -3.97 -17.33 22.90
C MET A 399 -3.55 -18.77 22.56
N GLU A 400 -4.45 -19.73 22.73
CA GLU A 400 -4.21 -21.10 22.30
C GLU A 400 -4.21 -21.18 20.77
N GLU A 401 -3.22 -21.86 20.20
CA GLU A 401 -3.10 -22.10 18.77
C GLU A 401 -3.03 -23.60 18.47
N ILE A 402 -3.56 -23.98 17.29
CA ILE A 402 -3.47 -25.34 16.74
C ILE A 402 -2.92 -25.27 15.33
N THR A 403 -2.06 -26.18 14.93
CA THR A 403 -1.57 -26.31 13.55
C THR A 403 -2.61 -27.00 12.66
N ALA A 404 -2.53 -26.81 11.34
CA ALA A 404 -3.41 -27.47 10.39
C ALA A 404 -3.32 -29.00 10.49
N THR A 405 -2.12 -29.53 10.66
CA THR A 405 -1.87 -30.98 10.80
C THR A 405 -2.48 -31.54 12.08
N GLU A 406 -2.34 -30.83 13.22
CA GLU A 406 -2.97 -31.24 14.49
C GLU A 406 -4.49 -31.18 14.43
N LEU A 407 -5.05 -30.13 13.80
CA LEU A 407 -6.49 -30.04 13.57
C LEU A 407 -6.99 -31.21 12.74
N LYS A 408 -6.30 -31.57 11.66
CA LYS A 408 -6.66 -32.75 10.84
C LYS A 408 -6.66 -34.03 11.65
N GLN A 409 -5.61 -34.27 12.46
CA GLN A 409 -5.53 -35.45 13.31
C GLN A 409 -6.69 -35.53 14.32
N ARG A 410 -7.10 -34.38 14.88
CA ARG A 410 -8.23 -34.34 15.82
C ARG A 410 -9.56 -34.61 15.13
N LEU A 411 -9.76 -34.05 13.94
CA LEU A 411 -10.95 -34.31 13.13
C LEU A 411 -11.05 -35.78 12.71
N ASP A 412 -9.92 -36.41 12.33
CA ASP A 412 -9.87 -37.82 11.94
C ASP A 412 -10.14 -38.78 13.11
N ARG A 413 -9.82 -38.38 14.34
CA ARG A 413 -10.17 -39.13 15.54
C ARG A 413 -11.62 -38.99 15.96
N GLY A 414 -12.34 -38.05 15.35
CA GLY A 414 -13.72 -37.74 15.70
C GLY A 414 -13.87 -36.91 16.99
N ASP A 415 -12.85 -36.08 17.31
CA ASP A 415 -12.92 -35.13 18.43
C ASP A 415 -14.12 -34.19 18.21
N ASP A 416 -14.87 -33.88 19.31
CA ASP A 416 -16.04 -32.98 19.25
C ASP A 416 -15.60 -31.52 19.17
N LEU A 417 -15.28 -31.06 17.95
CA LEU A 417 -14.85 -29.71 17.63
C LEU A 417 -15.90 -29.00 16.79
N GLN A 418 -16.03 -27.68 16.98
CA GLN A 418 -16.70 -26.85 15.97
C GLN A 418 -15.66 -25.94 15.28
N LEU A 419 -15.84 -25.74 13.98
CA LEU A 419 -14.98 -24.91 13.16
C LEU A 419 -15.74 -23.64 12.77
N ILE A 420 -15.14 -22.47 13.01
CA ILE A 420 -15.69 -21.17 12.63
C ILE A 420 -14.74 -20.47 11.66
N ASP A 421 -15.24 -20.15 10.48
CA ASP A 421 -14.55 -19.33 9.50
C ASP A 421 -15.00 -17.87 9.65
N VAL A 422 -14.04 -16.98 9.90
CA VAL A 422 -14.34 -15.55 10.09
C VAL A 422 -13.99 -14.71 8.86
N ARG A 423 -13.87 -15.35 7.71
CA ARG A 423 -13.67 -14.67 6.42
C ARG A 423 -15.00 -14.13 5.87
N GLU A 424 -14.88 -13.41 4.75
CA GLU A 424 -16.05 -12.92 4.03
C GLU A 424 -16.72 -14.03 3.19
N PRO A 425 -18.02 -13.93 2.87
CA PRO A 425 -18.75 -14.93 2.08
C PRO A 425 -18.09 -15.28 0.75
N ASN A 426 -17.59 -14.28 0.03
CA ASN A 426 -16.89 -14.48 -1.24
C ASN A 426 -15.59 -15.29 -1.09
N GLU A 427 -14.88 -15.17 0.04
CA GLU A 427 -13.69 -15.98 0.33
C GLU A 427 -14.08 -17.43 0.65
N PHE A 428 -15.20 -17.62 1.36
CA PHE A 428 -15.74 -18.94 1.69
C PHE A 428 -16.22 -19.69 0.45
N ASP A 429 -16.74 -18.98 -0.55
CA ASP A 429 -17.15 -19.57 -1.84
C ASP A 429 -15.95 -20.05 -2.67
N ILE A 430 -14.78 -19.39 -2.54
CA ILE A 430 -13.55 -19.80 -3.25
C ILE A 430 -13.00 -21.11 -2.65
N ALA A 431 -12.89 -21.17 -1.32
CA ALA A 431 -12.29 -22.29 -0.62
C ALA A 431 -12.84 -22.38 0.82
N ARG A 432 -12.98 -23.60 1.35
CA ARG A 432 -13.43 -23.83 2.75
C ARG A 432 -12.87 -25.12 3.32
N ILE A 433 -12.67 -25.15 4.61
CA ILE A 433 -12.41 -26.39 5.33
C ILE A 433 -13.76 -27.13 5.54
N PRO A 434 -13.87 -28.42 5.20
CA PRO A 434 -15.12 -29.15 5.40
C PRO A 434 -15.64 -29.09 6.83
N GLY A 435 -16.96 -28.91 6.99
CA GLY A 435 -17.61 -28.85 8.32
C GLY A 435 -17.51 -27.48 9.01
N THR A 436 -16.95 -26.48 8.39
CA THR A 436 -16.84 -25.13 8.94
C THR A 436 -18.12 -24.32 8.76
N LYS A 437 -18.49 -23.58 9.81
CA LYS A 437 -19.57 -22.57 9.80
C LYS A 437 -18.97 -21.18 9.55
N LEU A 438 -19.56 -20.46 8.60
CA LEU A 438 -19.16 -19.09 8.29
C LEU A 438 -19.83 -18.08 9.23
N ILE A 439 -19.04 -17.32 9.96
CA ILE A 439 -19.45 -16.14 10.76
C ILE A 439 -18.42 -15.05 10.52
N PRO A 440 -18.65 -14.12 9.57
CA PRO A 440 -17.68 -13.06 9.25
C PRO A 440 -17.23 -12.28 10.48
N LEU A 441 -15.97 -11.84 10.50
CA LEU A 441 -15.35 -11.12 11.64
C LEU A 441 -16.21 -9.94 12.11
N GLY A 442 -16.79 -9.17 11.18
CA GLY A 442 -17.67 -8.04 11.49
C GLY A 442 -18.97 -8.42 12.21
N GLN A 443 -19.39 -9.69 12.11
CA GLN A 443 -20.63 -10.20 12.68
C GLN A 443 -20.42 -11.13 13.90
N VAL A 444 -19.17 -11.43 14.24
CA VAL A 444 -18.84 -12.51 15.18
C VAL A 444 -19.40 -12.28 16.59
N THR A 445 -19.41 -11.03 17.07
CA THR A 445 -19.97 -10.68 18.38
C THR A 445 -21.48 -10.67 18.40
N GLU A 446 -22.14 -10.23 17.33
CA GLU A 446 -23.62 -10.25 17.21
C GLU A 446 -24.15 -11.66 17.06
N ARG A 447 -23.40 -12.52 16.38
CA ARG A 447 -23.74 -13.91 16.10
C ARG A 447 -23.08 -14.90 17.08
N MET A 448 -22.56 -14.40 18.20
CA MET A 448 -21.86 -15.20 19.23
C MET A 448 -22.79 -16.34 19.77
N GLY A 449 -24.09 -16.13 19.87
CA GLY A 449 -25.05 -17.14 20.28
C GLY A 449 -25.19 -18.34 19.32
N GLU A 450 -24.60 -18.27 18.14
CA GLU A 450 -24.53 -19.37 17.18
C GLU A 450 -23.30 -20.28 17.40
N ILE A 451 -22.41 -19.93 18.34
CA ILE A 451 -21.19 -20.68 18.71
C ILE A 451 -21.51 -21.42 20.02
N GLU A 452 -21.35 -22.72 20.02
CA GLU A 452 -21.69 -23.57 21.17
C GLU A 452 -20.59 -23.47 22.24
N GLU A 453 -20.91 -22.89 23.42
CA GLU A 453 -19.93 -22.72 24.53
C GLU A 453 -19.43 -24.06 25.12
N GLY A 454 -20.21 -25.12 24.98
CA GLY A 454 -19.88 -26.45 25.51
C GLY A 454 -18.87 -27.22 24.63
N ARG A 455 -18.56 -26.74 23.45
CA ARG A 455 -17.63 -27.37 22.48
C ARG A 455 -16.39 -26.53 22.28
N GLU A 456 -15.26 -27.20 22.14
CA GLU A 456 -14.02 -26.50 21.74
C GLU A 456 -14.17 -25.95 20.32
N THR A 457 -13.91 -24.66 20.15
CA THR A 457 -14.09 -23.94 18.90
C THR A 457 -12.76 -23.59 18.29
N VAL A 458 -12.46 -24.13 17.11
CA VAL A 458 -11.33 -23.71 16.30
C VAL A 458 -11.78 -22.60 15.35
N VAL A 459 -11.22 -21.42 15.52
CA VAL A 459 -11.51 -20.25 14.69
C VAL A 459 -10.41 -20.10 13.65
N HIS A 460 -10.81 -19.90 12.40
CA HIS A 460 -9.83 -19.71 11.33
C HIS A 460 -10.20 -18.57 10.38
N CYS A 461 -9.20 -18.08 9.68
CA CYS A 461 -9.35 -17.17 8.54
C CYS A 461 -8.38 -17.56 7.43
N LYS A 462 -7.94 -16.62 6.58
CA LYS A 462 -6.97 -16.90 5.52
C LYS A 462 -5.60 -17.26 6.12
N GLY A 463 -5.03 -16.41 7.00
CA GLY A 463 -3.66 -16.54 7.51
C GLY A 463 -3.54 -16.57 9.05
N GLY A 464 -4.65 -16.64 9.82
CA GLY A 464 -4.61 -16.71 11.29
C GLY A 464 -4.80 -15.37 12.02
N VAL A 465 -4.64 -14.23 11.37
CA VAL A 465 -4.71 -12.88 12.01
C VAL A 465 -6.14 -12.45 12.33
N ARG A 466 -7.07 -12.56 11.38
CA ARG A 466 -8.49 -12.19 11.60
C ARG A 466 -9.15 -13.11 12.62
N SER A 467 -8.79 -14.38 12.65
CA SER A 467 -9.28 -15.35 13.63
C SER A 467 -8.78 -15.04 15.05
N ALA A 468 -7.53 -14.61 15.19
CA ALA A 468 -7.02 -14.13 16.48
C ALA A 468 -7.84 -12.92 16.99
N LYS A 469 -8.12 -11.94 16.13
CA LYS A 469 -8.99 -10.79 16.47
C LYS A 469 -10.42 -11.20 16.82
N ALA A 470 -10.97 -12.19 16.12
CA ALA A 470 -12.30 -12.74 16.43
C ALA A 470 -12.34 -13.36 17.82
N ILE A 471 -11.32 -14.14 18.17
CA ILE A 471 -11.17 -14.74 19.52
C ILE A 471 -11.11 -13.65 20.59
N GLU A 472 -10.30 -12.61 20.39
CA GLU A 472 -10.23 -11.48 21.33
C GLU A 472 -11.58 -10.75 21.46
N ALA A 473 -12.30 -10.55 20.34
CA ALA A 473 -13.61 -9.90 20.35
C ALA A 473 -14.65 -10.74 21.11
N LEU A 474 -14.70 -12.05 20.85
CA LEU A 474 -15.58 -12.99 21.55
C LEU A 474 -15.27 -13.04 23.06
N THR A 475 -13.99 -13.13 23.42
CA THR A 475 -13.56 -13.14 24.84
C THR A 475 -13.95 -11.84 25.54
N ARG A 476 -13.76 -10.69 24.91
CA ARG A 476 -14.18 -9.39 25.44
C ARG A 476 -15.71 -9.27 25.56
N ALA A 477 -16.44 -9.88 24.63
CA ALA A 477 -17.92 -9.93 24.67
C ALA A 477 -18.47 -10.91 25.72
N GLY A 478 -17.60 -11.66 26.43
CA GLY A 478 -17.98 -12.56 27.51
C GLY A 478 -18.25 -14.00 27.10
N PHE A 479 -17.83 -14.43 25.92
CA PHE A 479 -17.88 -15.83 25.49
C PHE A 479 -17.05 -16.72 26.45
N LYS A 480 -17.62 -17.79 26.94
CA LYS A 480 -16.99 -18.65 27.96
C LYS A 480 -16.47 -19.98 27.43
N GLY A 481 -16.75 -20.30 26.17
CA GLY A 481 -16.28 -21.52 25.53
C GLY A 481 -14.76 -21.46 25.24
N LYS A 482 -14.14 -22.62 25.04
CA LYS A 482 -12.75 -22.75 24.68
C LYS A 482 -12.55 -22.34 23.20
N LEU A 483 -11.74 -21.31 22.96
CA LEU A 483 -11.42 -20.77 21.64
C LEU A 483 -9.95 -21.04 21.30
N VAL A 484 -9.67 -21.56 20.11
CA VAL A 484 -8.33 -21.92 19.62
C VAL A 484 -8.13 -21.33 18.23
N ASN A 485 -7.02 -20.65 17.99
CA ASN A 485 -6.70 -20.08 16.69
C ASN A 485 -6.03 -21.12 15.78
N LEU A 486 -6.53 -21.29 14.54
CA LEU A 486 -5.82 -22.09 13.54
C LEU A 486 -4.61 -21.31 13.00
N LYS A 487 -3.42 -21.72 13.43
CA LYS A 487 -2.16 -21.10 12.99
C LYS A 487 -2.00 -21.20 11.47
N GLY A 488 -1.76 -20.06 10.82
CA GLY A 488 -1.66 -20.01 9.36
C GLY A 488 -2.99 -20.17 8.60
N GLY A 489 -4.12 -20.35 9.31
CA GLY A 489 -5.47 -20.37 8.74
C GLY A 489 -5.68 -21.42 7.64
N ILE A 490 -6.61 -21.12 6.69
CA ILE A 490 -6.90 -22.03 5.56
C ILE A 490 -5.70 -22.16 4.60
N ALA A 491 -4.79 -21.20 4.57
CA ALA A 491 -3.57 -21.29 3.77
C ALA A 491 -2.66 -22.43 4.26
N ALA A 492 -2.46 -22.54 5.58
CA ALA A 492 -1.74 -23.67 6.17
C ALA A 492 -2.49 -25.00 5.94
N TRP A 493 -3.82 -25.01 6.05
CA TRP A 493 -4.61 -26.19 5.72
C TRP A 493 -4.39 -26.67 4.27
N SER A 494 -4.45 -25.75 3.31
CA SER A 494 -4.20 -26.03 1.89
C SER A 494 -2.77 -26.50 1.62
N ASN A 495 -1.78 -26.01 2.37
CA ASN A 495 -0.38 -26.42 2.19
C ASN A 495 -0.08 -27.78 2.81
N ASP A 496 -0.55 -28.01 4.03
CA ASP A 496 -0.03 -29.07 4.91
C ASP A 496 -0.98 -30.27 5.00
N VAL A 497 -2.27 -30.08 4.62
CA VAL A 497 -3.32 -31.08 4.86
C VAL A 497 -4.04 -31.48 3.58
N ASP A 498 -4.60 -30.51 2.86
CA ASP A 498 -5.42 -30.79 1.67
C ASP A 498 -5.09 -29.84 0.51
N PRO A 499 -4.13 -30.24 -0.35
CA PRO A 499 -3.75 -29.44 -1.53
C PRO A 499 -4.89 -29.25 -2.56
N SER A 500 -6.01 -29.96 -2.44
CA SER A 500 -7.18 -29.75 -3.30
C SER A 500 -7.98 -28.49 -2.92
N VAL A 501 -7.79 -27.96 -1.71
CA VAL A 501 -8.35 -26.67 -1.28
C VAL A 501 -7.62 -25.55 -2.00
N PRO A 502 -8.31 -24.74 -2.83
CA PRO A 502 -7.67 -23.71 -3.64
C PRO A 502 -6.90 -22.69 -2.79
N LYS A 503 -5.69 -22.34 -3.26
CA LYS A 503 -4.91 -21.21 -2.74
C LYS A 503 -5.32 -19.94 -3.46
N TYR A 504 -5.61 -18.85 -2.73
CA TYR A 504 -6.07 -17.59 -3.30
C TYR A 504 -5.52 -16.36 -2.56
#